data_914a96429cd3f5c8627445c60ce81c9b
#
_entry.id   914a96429cd3f5c8627445c60ce81c9b
#
_cell.length_a   1.000
_cell.length_b   1.000
_cell.length_c   1.000
_cell.angle_alpha   90.00
_cell.angle_beta   90.00
_cell.angle_gamma   90.00
#
_symmetry.space_group_name_H-M   'P 1'
#
loop_
_entity.id
_entity.type
_entity.pdbx_description
1 polymer ?
#
loop_
_entity_poly.entity_id
_entity_poly.type
_entity_poly.pdbx_seq_one_letter_code
_entity_poly.pdbx_strand_id
1 'polypeptide(L)'
;MPESAAGLDRLRHFIATATRLAGADSLAQTPALQEAFADLVRHDDWLPEACTAPHPQYYQQYLLHCDPLERFSLVSFVWGPGQSTPVHDHEVWGYVGMLRGAEINQRYVRHADGTIETAGEPATLRPGDIERLDPAQGDIHRVSNAFADQVSISVHLYGGNIGAVSRHVYDPQTGQPKPFVSGYSSAILPNLWDRSAAVRATIPGLKA
;
A
#
# COMPACT_ATOMS: atom_id res chain seq x y z
N MET A 1 -3.67 -9.33 -19.59
CA MET A 1 -2.33 -9.62 -20.13
C MET A 1 -1.68 -10.60 -19.17
N PRO A 2 -1.06 -11.72 -19.62
CA PRO A 2 -0.35 -12.59 -18.69
C PRO A 2 0.75 -11.76 -18.00
N GLU A 3 0.89 -11.94 -16.69
CA GLU A 3 1.97 -11.35 -15.89
C GLU A 3 3.29 -11.60 -16.60
N SER A 4 4.04 -10.55 -16.94
CA SER A 4 5.34 -10.75 -17.56
C SER A 4 6.30 -11.28 -16.48
N ALA A 5 7.11 -12.27 -16.83
CA ALA A 5 8.13 -12.79 -15.92
C ALA A 5 9.05 -11.65 -15.40
N ALA A 6 9.28 -10.63 -16.22
CA ALA A 6 10.06 -9.44 -15.86
C ALA A 6 9.35 -8.56 -14.80
N GLY A 7 8.01 -8.45 -14.84
CA GLY A 7 7.25 -7.66 -13.85
C GLY A 7 7.34 -8.28 -12.46
N LEU A 8 7.08 -9.57 -12.32
CA LEU A 8 7.22 -10.27 -11.03
C LEU A 8 8.66 -10.24 -10.49
N ASP A 9 9.67 -10.23 -11.37
CA ASP A 9 11.07 -10.09 -10.92
C ASP A 9 11.33 -8.72 -10.28
N ARG A 10 10.68 -7.65 -10.75
CA ARG A 10 10.73 -6.33 -10.13
C ARG A 10 10.18 -6.35 -8.70
N LEU A 11 8.99 -6.95 -8.52
CA LEU A 11 8.38 -7.10 -7.20
C LEU A 11 9.24 -7.96 -6.25
N ARG A 12 9.76 -9.09 -6.72
CA ARG A 12 10.68 -9.96 -5.96
C ARG A 12 11.94 -9.22 -5.55
N HIS A 13 12.53 -8.44 -6.46
CA HIS A 13 13.73 -7.64 -6.19
C HIS A 13 13.45 -6.59 -5.11
N PHE A 14 12.32 -5.91 -5.18
CA PHE A 14 11.90 -4.97 -4.15
C PHE A 14 11.75 -5.66 -2.79
N ILE A 15 11.02 -6.78 -2.71
CA ILE A 15 10.83 -7.55 -1.47
C ILE A 15 12.18 -7.99 -0.88
N ALA A 16 13.08 -8.51 -1.70
CA ALA A 16 14.41 -8.93 -1.26
C ALA A 16 15.23 -7.74 -0.72
N THR A 17 15.14 -6.57 -1.36
CA THR A 17 15.80 -5.34 -0.93
C THR A 17 15.23 -4.85 0.39
N ALA A 18 13.90 -4.77 0.53
CA ALA A 18 13.23 -4.39 1.78
C ALA A 18 13.57 -5.34 2.93
N THR A 19 13.56 -6.66 2.67
CA THR A 19 13.92 -7.68 3.68
C THR A 19 15.36 -7.51 4.18
N ARG A 20 16.31 -7.24 3.27
CA ARG A 20 17.72 -7.00 3.64
C ARG A 20 17.87 -5.73 4.47
N LEU A 21 17.19 -4.66 4.10
CA LEU A 21 17.23 -3.38 4.81
C LEU A 21 16.49 -3.44 6.15
N ALA A 22 15.48 -4.31 6.29
CA ALA A 22 14.72 -4.48 7.53
C ALA A 22 15.54 -5.01 8.71
N GLY A 23 16.75 -5.50 8.48
CA GLY A 23 17.71 -5.84 9.54
C GLY A 23 18.44 -4.64 10.15
N ALA A 24 18.32 -3.44 9.57
CA ALA A 24 18.92 -2.21 10.10
C ALA A 24 17.95 -1.51 11.06
N ASP A 25 18.49 -0.87 12.10
CA ASP A 25 17.71 -0.27 13.21
C ASP A 25 16.73 0.86 12.82
N SER A 26 16.68 1.27 11.54
CA SER A 26 15.83 2.36 11.07
C SER A 26 15.41 2.17 9.61
N LEU A 27 14.61 1.14 9.34
CA LEU A 27 14.12 0.85 7.98
C LEU A 27 13.41 2.05 7.32
N ALA A 28 12.59 2.78 8.09
CA ALA A 28 11.79 3.92 7.62
C ALA A 28 12.61 5.08 7.04
N GLN A 29 13.87 5.21 7.44
CA GLN A 29 14.70 6.37 7.12
C GLN A 29 15.80 6.08 6.10
N THR A 30 15.83 4.88 5.53
CA THR A 30 16.87 4.48 4.60
C THR A 30 16.58 5.03 3.21
N PRO A 31 17.38 5.95 2.64
CA PRO A 31 17.19 6.43 1.27
C PRO A 31 17.09 5.29 0.26
N ALA A 32 17.85 4.22 0.47
CA ALA A 32 17.83 3.03 -0.38
C ALA A 32 16.47 2.32 -0.43
N LEU A 33 15.70 2.32 0.67
CA LEU A 33 14.33 1.77 0.68
C LEU A 33 13.38 2.67 -0.12
N GLN A 34 13.49 3.97 0.09
CA GLN A 34 12.68 4.95 -0.64
C GLN A 34 12.96 4.89 -2.15
N GLU A 35 14.22 4.80 -2.55
CA GLU A 35 14.62 4.66 -3.96
C GLU A 35 14.08 3.35 -4.56
N ALA A 36 14.21 2.23 -3.85
CA ALA A 36 13.69 0.94 -4.29
C ALA A 36 12.16 0.96 -4.43
N PHE A 37 11.46 1.61 -3.50
CA PHE A 37 10.01 1.76 -3.57
C PHE A 37 9.60 2.70 -4.71
N ALA A 38 10.32 3.79 -4.93
CA ALA A 38 10.12 4.70 -6.06
C ALA A 38 10.31 3.99 -7.40
N ASP A 39 11.31 3.11 -7.50
CA ASP A 39 11.52 2.31 -8.71
C ASP A 39 10.39 1.33 -8.96
N LEU A 40 9.88 0.67 -7.92
CA LEU A 40 8.72 -0.23 -8.02
C LEU A 40 7.48 0.53 -8.51
N VAL A 41 7.18 1.69 -7.93
CA VAL A 41 5.97 2.48 -8.21
C VAL A 41 5.97 3.11 -9.61
N ARG A 42 7.16 3.41 -10.18
CA ARG A 42 7.28 3.95 -11.53
C ARG A 42 6.85 2.99 -12.66
N HIS A 43 6.70 1.72 -12.36
CA HIS A 43 6.39 0.69 -13.35
C HIS A 43 5.08 -0.02 -12.98
N ASP A 44 4.18 -0.14 -13.95
CA ASP A 44 2.87 -0.78 -13.77
C ASP A 44 2.77 -2.12 -14.54
N ASP A 45 3.82 -2.95 -14.41
CA ASP A 45 3.93 -4.22 -15.12
C ASP A 45 4.08 -5.45 -14.20
N TRP A 46 4.01 -5.22 -12.88
CA TRP A 46 4.37 -6.21 -11.86
C TRP A 46 3.23 -6.59 -10.91
N LEU A 47 2.17 -5.79 -10.82
CA LEU A 47 1.08 -6.04 -9.86
C LEU A 47 0.24 -7.24 -10.34
N PRO A 48 0.08 -8.30 -9.51
CA PRO A 48 -0.74 -9.45 -9.85
C PRO A 48 -2.19 -9.05 -10.14
N GLU A 49 -2.76 -9.55 -11.25
CA GLU A 49 -4.13 -9.20 -11.67
C GLU A 49 -5.16 -9.46 -10.57
N ALA A 50 -5.00 -10.54 -9.80
CA ALA A 50 -5.86 -10.85 -8.66
C ALA A 50 -5.86 -9.78 -7.56
N CYS A 51 -4.83 -8.92 -7.53
CA CYS A 51 -4.69 -7.81 -6.57
C CYS A 51 -5.08 -6.45 -7.16
N THR A 52 -5.78 -6.43 -8.30
CA THR A 52 -6.29 -5.22 -8.98
C THR A 52 -7.81 -5.12 -9.01
N ALA A 53 -8.52 -6.13 -8.52
CA ALA A 53 -9.97 -6.21 -8.63
C ALA A 53 -10.67 -5.22 -7.67
N PRO A 54 -11.49 -4.29 -8.16
CA PRO A 54 -12.28 -3.40 -7.30
C PRO A 54 -13.47 -4.14 -6.70
N HIS A 55 -14.00 -3.61 -5.58
CA HIS A 55 -15.28 -4.02 -5.03
C HIS A 55 -16.30 -2.89 -5.22
N PRO A 56 -17.58 -3.18 -5.48
CA PRO A 56 -18.56 -2.14 -5.79
C PRO A 56 -18.92 -1.22 -4.62
N GLN A 57 -18.72 -1.64 -3.38
CA GLN A 57 -19.16 -0.91 -2.19
C GLN A 57 -18.03 -0.26 -1.38
N TYR A 58 -16.82 -0.85 -1.39
CA TYR A 58 -15.68 -0.41 -0.57
C TYR A 58 -14.35 -0.72 -1.23
N TYR A 59 -13.34 0.08 -0.93
CA TYR A 59 -11.99 -0.16 -1.43
C TYR A 59 -11.45 -1.51 -0.95
N GLN A 60 -10.53 -2.07 -1.73
CA GLN A 60 -9.89 -3.34 -1.41
C GLN A 60 -8.46 -3.10 -0.92
N GLN A 61 -8.01 -3.99 -0.05
CA GLN A 61 -6.70 -3.98 0.58
C GLN A 61 -6.09 -5.38 0.43
N TYR A 62 -5.36 -5.59 -0.69
CA TYR A 62 -4.76 -6.89 -1.00
C TYR A 62 -3.34 -6.99 -0.49
N LEU A 63 -3.05 -7.96 0.40
CA LEU A 63 -1.70 -8.22 0.86
C LEU A 63 -0.88 -8.84 -0.27
N LEU A 64 0.21 -8.17 -0.66
CA LEU A 64 1.18 -8.67 -1.63
C LEU A 64 2.31 -9.44 -0.95
N HIS A 65 2.77 -8.93 0.18
CA HIS A 65 3.82 -9.57 0.99
C HIS A 65 3.76 -9.06 2.43
N CYS A 66 4.04 -9.97 3.37
CA CYS A 66 4.37 -9.62 4.74
C CYS A 66 5.71 -10.28 5.11
N ASP A 67 6.60 -9.52 5.69
CA ASP A 67 7.87 -10.05 6.20
C ASP A 67 7.62 -11.14 7.25
N PRO A 68 8.38 -12.25 7.27
CA PRO A 68 8.18 -13.34 8.24
C PRO A 68 8.28 -12.94 9.71
N LEU A 69 8.93 -11.81 10.01
CA LEU A 69 9.04 -11.22 11.35
C LEU A 69 8.11 -10.00 11.51
N GLU A 70 7.18 -9.79 10.58
CA GLU A 70 6.20 -8.70 10.56
C GLU A 70 6.83 -7.28 10.65
N ARG A 71 8.08 -7.11 10.20
CA ARG A 71 8.81 -5.84 10.21
C ARG A 71 8.29 -4.87 9.16
N PHE A 72 7.68 -5.39 8.09
CA PHE A 72 6.99 -4.59 7.05
C PHE A 72 5.95 -5.44 6.33
N SER A 73 5.00 -4.74 5.70
CA SER A 73 4.04 -5.34 4.76
C SER A 73 3.88 -4.46 3.53
N LEU A 74 3.66 -5.10 2.38
CA LEU A 74 3.37 -4.46 1.10
C LEU A 74 1.93 -4.80 0.68
N VAL A 75 1.15 -3.77 0.37
CA VAL A 75 -0.30 -3.89 0.15
C VAL A 75 -0.71 -3.13 -1.11
N SER A 76 -1.56 -3.71 -1.94
CA SER A 76 -2.26 -3.01 -3.03
C SER A 76 -3.61 -2.51 -2.52
N PHE A 77 -3.84 -1.20 -2.62
CA PHE A 77 -5.14 -0.58 -2.39
C PHE A 77 -5.83 -0.34 -3.73
N VAL A 78 -7.04 -0.88 -3.88
CA VAL A 78 -7.85 -0.72 -5.10
C VAL A 78 -9.10 0.07 -4.76
N TRP A 79 -9.17 1.24 -5.34
CA TRP A 79 -10.22 2.23 -5.12
C TRP A 79 -11.22 2.19 -6.26
N GLY A 80 -12.43 1.74 -6.00
CA GLY A 80 -13.54 1.91 -6.94
C GLY A 80 -13.94 3.39 -7.06
N PRO A 81 -14.76 3.75 -8.05
CA PRO A 81 -15.24 5.10 -8.26
C PRO A 81 -15.82 5.74 -7.00
N GLY A 82 -15.31 6.93 -6.62
CA GLY A 82 -15.79 7.70 -5.48
C GLY A 82 -15.54 7.10 -4.09
N GLN A 83 -14.82 5.99 -3.99
CA GLN A 83 -14.52 5.36 -2.70
C GLN A 83 -13.51 6.16 -1.89
N SER A 84 -13.61 6.06 -0.57
CA SER A 84 -12.70 6.73 0.37
C SER A 84 -12.56 5.95 1.67
N THR A 85 -11.48 6.23 2.41
CA THR A 85 -11.34 5.79 3.80
C THR A 85 -12.17 6.68 4.74
N PRO A 86 -12.47 6.24 5.96
CA PRO A 86 -12.72 7.17 7.07
C PRO A 86 -11.46 8.00 7.36
N VAL A 87 -11.56 9.02 8.22
CA VAL A 87 -10.38 9.66 8.80
C VAL A 87 -9.71 8.67 9.73
N HIS A 88 -8.40 8.41 9.55
CA HIS A 88 -7.69 7.36 10.29
C HIS A 88 -6.20 7.67 10.46
N ASP A 89 -5.56 6.93 11.37
CA ASP A 89 -4.11 6.87 11.58
C ASP A 89 -3.52 5.49 11.20
N HIS A 90 -2.20 5.32 11.35
CA HIS A 90 -1.49 4.10 10.97
C HIS A 90 -0.71 3.45 12.12
N GLU A 91 -0.30 4.20 13.14
CA GLU A 91 0.54 3.76 14.28
C GLU A 91 1.93 3.21 13.85
N VAL A 92 2.19 3.09 12.56
CA VAL A 92 3.44 2.64 11.96
C VAL A 92 3.83 3.58 10.82
N TRP A 93 5.13 3.71 10.56
CA TRP A 93 5.59 4.45 9.39
C TRP A 93 5.13 3.78 8.10
N GLY A 94 5.06 4.53 7.01
CA GLY A 94 4.71 3.98 5.71
C GLY A 94 5.13 4.84 4.55
N TYR A 95 5.01 4.27 3.36
CA TYR A 95 5.06 4.95 2.07
C TYR A 95 3.81 4.58 1.28
N VAL A 96 3.17 5.58 0.71
CA VAL A 96 2.08 5.44 -0.25
C VAL A 96 2.62 5.78 -1.61
N GLY A 97 2.48 4.90 -2.58
CA GLY A 97 2.91 5.13 -3.96
C GLY A 97 1.75 4.95 -4.93
N MET A 98 1.50 5.95 -5.76
CA MET A 98 0.42 5.90 -6.74
C MET A 98 0.85 5.12 -7.97
N LEU A 99 0.10 4.06 -8.32
CA LEU A 99 0.41 3.18 -9.45
C LEU A 99 -0.51 3.47 -10.67
N ARG A 100 -1.82 3.57 -10.45
CA ARG A 100 -2.83 3.81 -11.50
C ARG A 100 -3.87 4.83 -11.05
N GLY A 101 -4.27 5.72 -11.95
CA GLY A 101 -5.30 6.71 -11.64
C GLY A 101 -4.77 7.85 -10.78
N ALA A 102 -5.51 8.24 -9.76
CA ALA A 102 -5.10 9.26 -8.79
C ALA A 102 -5.88 9.13 -7.49
N GLU A 103 -5.29 9.57 -6.39
CA GLU A 103 -5.98 9.68 -5.10
C GLU A 103 -5.78 11.08 -4.49
N ILE A 104 -6.73 11.48 -3.67
CA ILE A 104 -6.70 12.74 -2.93
C ILE A 104 -6.45 12.39 -1.47
N ASN A 105 -5.38 12.95 -0.92
CA ASN A 105 -5.05 12.85 0.49
C ASN A 105 -5.38 14.16 1.21
N GLN A 106 -6.33 14.12 2.16
CA GLN A 106 -6.61 15.22 3.09
C GLN A 106 -6.04 14.88 4.46
N ARG A 107 -5.08 15.67 4.91
CA ARG A 107 -4.52 15.55 6.26
C ARG A 107 -5.40 16.19 7.31
N TYR A 108 -5.27 15.70 8.54
CA TYR A 108 -5.97 16.22 9.70
C TYR A 108 -5.00 16.42 10.87
N VAL A 109 -5.31 17.40 11.71
CA VAL A 109 -4.64 17.63 12.99
C VAL A 109 -5.63 17.35 14.11
N ARG A 110 -5.19 16.64 15.14
CA ARG A 110 -5.93 16.43 16.38
C ARG A 110 -5.35 17.33 17.47
N HIS A 111 -6.22 18.18 18.05
CA HIS A 111 -5.86 19.12 19.09
C HIS A 111 -5.86 18.48 20.49
N ALA A 112 -5.27 19.15 21.47
CA ALA A 112 -5.18 18.66 22.85
C ALA A 112 -6.56 18.52 23.54
N ASP A 113 -7.58 19.28 23.08
CA ASP A 113 -8.95 19.16 23.54
C ASP A 113 -9.73 17.99 22.90
N GLY A 114 -9.06 17.26 21.98
CA GLY A 114 -9.61 16.10 21.29
C GLY A 114 -10.34 16.42 19.99
N THR A 115 -10.50 17.67 19.62
CA THR A 115 -11.09 18.06 18.33
C THR A 115 -10.16 17.73 17.17
N ILE A 116 -10.74 17.57 15.98
CA ILE A 116 -10.00 17.26 14.76
C ILE A 116 -10.40 18.25 13.66
N GLU A 117 -9.43 18.75 12.91
CA GLU A 117 -9.67 19.64 11.78
C GLU A 117 -8.76 19.30 10.60
N THR A 118 -9.13 19.76 9.39
CA THR A 118 -8.30 19.60 8.20
C THR A 118 -7.01 20.42 8.32
N ALA A 119 -5.90 19.82 7.91
CA ALA A 119 -4.59 20.44 7.90
C ALA A 119 -4.11 20.67 6.46
N GLY A 120 -4.04 21.94 6.07
CA GLY A 120 -3.62 22.34 4.72
C GLY A 120 -4.59 21.96 3.60
N GLU A 121 -4.18 22.23 2.37
CA GLU A 121 -4.94 21.86 1.18
C GLU A 121 -4.79 20.36 0.88
N PRO A 122 -5.82 19.70 0.31
CA PRO A 122 -5.72 18.33 -0.12
C PRO A 122 -4.61 18.15 -1.17
N ALA A 123 -3.78 17.14 -1.00
CA ALA A 123 -2.77 16.75 -1.98
C ALA A 123 -3.33 15.69 -2.93
N THR A 124 -3.03 15.82 -4.23
CA THR A 124 -3.38 14.80 -5.22
C THR A 124 -2.13 14.02 -5.61
N LEU A 125 -2.14 12.72 -5.38
CA LEU A 125 -1.09 11.81 -5.84
C LEU A 125 -1.46 11.25 -7.21
N ARG A 126 -0.48 11.25 -8.13
CA ARG A 126 -0.56 10.75 -9.50
C ARG A 126 0.43 9.61 -9.71
N PRO A 127 0.32 8.80 -10.77
CA PRO A 127 1.24 7.69 -11.03
C PRO A 127 2.72 8.11 -10.94
N GLY A 128 3.47 7.39 -10.09
CA GLY A 128 4.86 7.69 -9.78
C GLY A 128 5.09 8.56 -8.53
N ASP A 129 4.06 9.26 -8.05
CA ASP A 129 4.17 10.05 -6.82
C ASP A 129 4.25 9.14 -5.59
N ILE A 130 5.02 9.58 -4.60
CA ILE A 130 5.18 8.89 -3.32
C ILE A 130 4.95 9.87 -2.18
N GLU A 131 4.15 9.46 -1.21
CA GLU A 131 3.97 10.14 0.06
C GLU A 131 4.55 9.30 1.21
N ARG A 132 5.18 9.96 2.18
CA ARG A 132 5.65 9.34 3.42
C ARG A 132 4.64 9.55 4.52
N LEU A 133 4.32 8.47 5.23
CA LEU A 133 3.56 8.46 6.48
C LEU A 133 4.53 8.35 7.66
N ASP A 134 4.39 9.27 8.63
CA ASP A 134 5.23 9.29 9.82
C ASP A 134 4.38 9.65 11.04
N PRO A 135 4.04 8.65 11.89
CA PRO A 135 3.21 8.90 13.09
C PRO A 135 3.79 9.97 14.02
N ALA A 136 5.13 10.11 14.08
CA ALA A 136 5.79 11.11 14.91
C ALA A 136 5.56 12.55 14.40
N GLN A 137 5.20 12.74 13.14
CA GLN A 137 4.89 14.03 12.52
C GLN A 137 3.39 14.25 12.32
N GLY A 138 2.56 13.28 12.74
CA GLY A 138 1.12 13.25 12.51
C GLY A 138 0.79 12.61 11.15
N ASP A 139 0.03 11.54 11.21
CA ASP A 139 -0.32 10.72 10.05
C ASP A 139 -1.84 10.54 9.91
N ILE A 140 -2.63 11.34 10.64
CA ILE A 140 -4.10 11.31 10.53
C ILE A 140 -4.50 11.89 9.18
N HIS A 141 -5.18 11.09 8.38
CA HIS A 141 -5.65 11.51 7.07
C HIS A 141 -6.92 10.79 6.61
N ARG A 142 -7.48 11.30 5.53
CA ARG A 142 -8.51 10.66 4.72
C ARG A 142 -8.02 10.57 3.28
N VAL A 143 -8.09 9.38 2.71
CA VAL A 143 -7.76 9.15 1.29
C VAL A 143 -9.05 8.88 0.51
N SER A 144 -9.14 9.40 -0.70
CA SER A 144 -10.25 9.15 -1.61
C SER A 144 -9.76 8.97 -3.04
N ASN A 145 -10.45 8.13 -3.82
CA ASN A 145 -10.26 8.08 -5.26
C ASN A 145 -10.57 9.47 -5.86
N ALA A 146 -9.66 10.00 -6.66
CA ALA A 146 -9.86 11.29 -7.33
C ALA A 146 -10.93 11.25 -8.43
N PHE A 147 -11.36 10.05 -8.84
CA PHE A 147 -12.30 9.84 -9.94
C PHE A 147 -13.63 9.28 -9.45
N ALA A 148 -14.71 9.75 -10.07
CA ALA A 148 -16.07 9.28 -9.83
C ALA A 148 -16.48 8.12 -10.76
N ASP A 149 -15.65 7.78 -11.75
CA ASP A 149 -15.98 6.85 -12.84
C ASP A 149 -14.85 5.86 -13.18
N GLN A 150 -13.69 5.98 -12.54
CA GLN A 150 -12.52 5.16 -12.80
C GLN A 150 -11.97 4.51 -11.54
N VAL A 151 -11.33 3.35 -11.72
CA VAL A 151 -10.58 2.67 -10.67
C VAL A 151 -9.20 3.31 -10.54
N SER A 152 -8.77 3.53 -9.30
CA SER A 152 -7.40 3.92 -8.97
C SER A 152 -6.73 2.82 -8.14
N ILE A 153 -5.40 2.70 -8.25
CA ILE A 153 -4.61 1.73 -7.48
C ILE A 153 -3.38 2.42 -6.93
N SER A 154 -3.24 2.36 -5.61
CA SER A 154 -2.01 2.73 -4.91
C SER A 154 -1.38 1.52 -4.23
N VAL A 155 -0.08 1.57 -4.01
CA VAL A 155 0.69 0.54 -3.33
C VAL A 155 1.27 1.14 -2.05
N HIS A 156 1.09 0.43 -0.96
CA HIS A 156 1.49 0.92 0.36
C HIS A 156 2.51 -0.03 0.97
N LEU A 157 3.61 0.53 1.43
CA LEU A 157 4.62 -0.15 2.26
C LEU A 157 4.46 0.36 3.69
N TYR A 158 4.25 -0.54 4.63
CA TYR A 158 4.10 -0.21 6.05
C TYR A 158 5.17 -0.88 6.90
N GLY A 159 5.61 -0.21 7.96
CA GLY A 159 6.56 -0.70 8.95
C GLY A 159 5.96 -1.65 9.98
N GLY A 160 5.21 -2.63 9.49
CA GLY A 160 4.55 -3.65 10.29
C GLY A 160 3.56 -4.45 9.46
N ASN A 161 2.90 -5.43 10.05
CA ASN A 161 1.77 -6.16 9.46
C ASN A 161 0.50 -5.31 9.62
N ILE A 162 0.29 -4.35 8.69
CA ILE A 162 -0.75 -3.31 8.83
C ILE A 162 -2.16 -3.87 9.03
N GLY A 163 -2.44 -5.04 8.45
CA GLY A 163 -3.74 -5.71 8.62
C GLY A 163 -4.00 -6.17 10.05
N ALA A 164 -2.96 -6.34 10.87
CA ALA A 164 -3.03 -6.77 12.26
C ALA A 164 -2.73 -5.62 13.26
N VAL A 165 -2.35 -4.43 12.78
CA VAL A 165 -2.11 -3.26 13.64
C VAL A 165 -3.44 -2.72 14.15
N SER A 166 -3.55 -2.59 15.48
CA SER A 166 -4.65 -1.84 16.11
C SER A 166 -4.35 -0.34 15.98
N ARG A 167 -5.24 0.37 15.30
CA ARG A 167 -5.15 1.80 15.04
C ARG A 167 -6.51 2.45 15.16
N HIS A 168 -6.67 3.71 14.76
CA HIS A 168 -7.90 4.44 15.02
C HIS A 168 -8.54 4.95 13.73
N VAL A 169 -9.87 4.95 13.74
CA VAL A 169 -10.68 5.82 12.90
C VAL A 169 -11.26 6.93 13.78
N TYR A 170 -11.40 8.10 13.20
CA TYR A 170 -11.86 9.29 13.92
C TYR A 170 -13.20 9.75 13.37
N ASP A 171 -14.10 10.11 14.27
CA ASP A 171 -15.31 10.83 13.90
C ASP A 171 -14.93 12.27 13.50
N PRO A 172 -15.19 12.71 12.26
CA PRO A 172 -14.73 14.02 11.79
C PRO A 172 -15.46 15.20 12.44
N GLN A 173 -16.59 14.98 13.13
CA GLN A 173 -17.34 16.03 13.80
C GLN A 173 -16.94 16.19 15.27
N THR A 174 -16.62 15.08 15.93
CA THR A 174 -16.36 15.06 17.37
C THR A 174 -14.89 14.83 17.72
N GLY A 175 -14.07 14.39 16.74
CA GLY A 175 -12.68 14.00 16.95
C GLY A 175 -12.50 12.70 17.76
N GLN A 176 -13.58 12.01 18.10
CA GLN A 176 -13.52 10.81 18.93
C GLN A 176 -12.86 9.65 18.19
N PRO A 177 -11.76 9.07 18.74
CA PRO A 177 -11.13 7.89 18.18
C PRO A 177 -11.94 6.65 18.47
N LYS A 178 -11.99 5.74 17.50
CA LYS A 178 -12.51 4.39 17.64
C LYS A 178 -11.45 3.42 17.14
N PRO A 179 -11.00 2.45 17.98
CA PRO A 179 -10.02 1.47 17.55
C PRO A 179 -10.58 0.58 16.45
N PHE A 180 -9.70 0.22 15.49
CA PHE A 180 -10.03 -0.75 14.45
C PHE A 180 -8.80 -1.53 14.00
N VAL A 181 -9.05 -2.70 13.40
CA VAL A 181 -8.07 -3.57 12.75
C VAL A 181 -8.63 -3.90 11.37
N SER A 182 -7.88 -3.57 10.30
CA SER A 182 -8.43 -3.66 8.94
C SER A 182 -8.51 -5.09 8.38
N GLY A 183 -7.60 -5.96 8.76
CA GLY A 183 -7.41 -7.21 8.02
C GLY A 183 -6.95 -6.97 6.58
N TYR A 184 -7.25 -7.92 5.71
CA TYR A 184 -6.98 -7.87 4.27
C TYR A 184 -8.18 -8.39 3.48
N SER A 185 -8.31 -7.93 2.22
CA SER A 185 -9.42 -8.31 1.34
C SER A 185 -9.25 -9.70 0.71
N SER A 186 -8.03 -10.23 0.66
CA SER A 186 -7.75 -11.57 0.13
C SER A 186 -7.42 -12.55 1.25
N ALA A 187 -8.03 -13.75 1.20
CA ALA A 187 -7.72 -14.86 2.10
C ALA A 187 -6.47 -15.66 1.67
N ILE A 188 -5.99 -15.44 0.45
CA ILE A 188 -4.86 -16.16 -0.16
C ILE A 188 -3.85 -15.14 -0.65
N LEU A 189 -2.56 -15.37 -0.30
CA LEU A 189 -1.45 -14.58 -0.84
C LEU A 189 -1.11 -15.02 -2.27
N PRO A 190 -0.72 -14.09 -3.16
CA PRO A 190 -0.19 -14.46 -4.45
C PRO A 190 1.12 -15.23 -4.29
N ASN A 191 1.31 -16.31 -5.06
CA ASN A 191 2.55 -17.07 -5.05
C ASN A 191 3.61 -16.38 -5.93
N LEU A 192 4.22 -15.34 -5.39
CA LEU A 192 5.23 -14.54 -6.10
C LEU A 192 6.50 -15.32 -6.45
N TRP A 193 6.71 -16.49 -5.84
CA TRP A 193 7.94 -17.28 -5.98
C TRP A 193 7.77 -18.51 -6.89
N ASP A 194 6.58 -18.75 -7.43
CA ASP A 194 6.40 -19.84 -8.40
C ASP A 194 7.07 -19.48 -9.74
N ARG A 195 8.18 -20.13 -9.98
CA ARG A 195 8.95 -20.05 -11.22
C ARG A 195 8.85 -21.32 -12.05
N SER A 196 7.99 -22.25 -11.64
CA SER A 196 7.95 -23.59 -12.25
C SER A 196 7.64 -23.53 -13.75
N ALA A 197 6.72 -22.68 -14.20
CA ALA A 197 6.40 -22.52 -15.61
C ALA A 197 7.61 -21.96 -16.40
N ALA A 198 8.29 -20.94 -15.86
CA ALA A 198 9.47 -20.36 -16.49
C ALA A 198 10.61 -21.39 -16.61
N VAL A 199 10.83 -22.18 -15.55
CA VAL A 199 11.86 -23.23 -15.55
C VAL A 199 11.50 -24.34 -16.54
N ARG A 200 10.23 -24.80 -16.59
CA ARG A 200 9.80 -25.80 -17.57
C ARG A 200 10.06 -25.35 -19.01
N ALA A 201 9.81 -24.09 -19.33
CA ALA A 201 10.03 -23.54 -20.66
C ALA A 201 11.50 -23.58 -21.11
N THR A 202 12.47 -23.70 -20.20
CA THR A 202 13.89 -23.82 -20.52
C THR A 202 14.34 -25.27 -20.80
N ILE A 203 13.47 -26.27 -20.52
CA ILE A 203 13.82 -27.70 -20.65
C ILE A 203 13.26 -28.25 -21.98
N PRO A 204 14.08 -28.66 -22.92
CA PRO A 204 13.62 -29.22 -24.19
C PRO A 204 12.67 -30.40 -23.99
N GLY A 205 11.49 -30.36 -24.61
CA GLY A 205 10.47 -31.41 -24.54
C GLY A 205 9.56 -31.40 -23.32
N LEU A 206 9.77 -30.50 -22.33
CA LEU A 206 8.80 -30.27 -21.26
C LEU A 206 7.76 -29.25 -21.73
N LYS A 207 6.48 -29.63 -21.67
CA LYS A 207 5.39 -28.65 -21.93
C LYS A 207 5.21 -27.74 -20.71
N ALA A 208 4.98 -26.48 -20.98
CA ALA A 208 4.64 -25.48 -19.97
C ALA A 208 3.36 -25.84 -19.21
#